data_f43d776a2e6fc3c11c18c1952aede7d7
#
_entry.id   f43d776a2e6fc3c11c18c1952aede7d7
#
_cell.length_a   1.000
_cell.length_b   1.000
_cell.length_c   1.000
_cell.angle_alpha   90.00
_cell.angle_beta   90.00
_cell.angle_gamma   90.00
#
_symmetry.space_group_name_H-M   'P 1'
#
loop_
_entity.id
_entity.type
_entity.pdbx_description
1 polymer ?
#
loop_
_entity_poly.entity_id
_entity_poly.type
_entity_poly.pdbx_seq_one_letter_code
_entity_poly.pdbx_strand_id
1 'polypeptide(L)'
;MKRSFFFVAVCTALVGCGSDSGESSEPFDVTIDTFNVALAGAFIPYEQERRQPIVDAIAATSSDVICLQEVWEQADKEMIRGGAIEAYPHSALVVNDLDTPLDDPTDQQGEIPPAPTVVPCPDENVGEDNILDQMNDAVDCLQENCSTTPDATPPEDELGRTISQSCATDNCVVQVLGLLGGNEQQQRCYACVVTQLPTSTFGKMRDSCANVVNQDLAFEGQNGVMILSRHPIKNVENWVIPGTWNRRSILRATVELPNGSELDTYCNHLTPIFDSFTFPYTGQYGDGNTDSEGWQAEQELQAEKLIDYVNESSGDRPAVILGDLNTGRAYPAEDIVTEGVETLDLLESVFTPAYATDYAPLCTFCSTNAVTNPDDDPLATSVWIDHILLSNLEVEAIVSTARVFDEDVVPVDGETVPLSDHYGVRSVITVP
;
A
#
# COMPACT_ATOMS: atom_id res chain seq x y z
N MET A 1 26.17 75.88 52.36
CA MET A 1 26.12 74.64 53.15
C MET A 1 24.88 73.88 52.73
N LYS A 2 25.01 72.91 51.83
CA LYS A 2 23.93 72.04 51.44
C LYS A 2 24.37 70.59 51.76
N ARG A 3 23.59 69.93 52.62
CA ARG A 3 23.78 68.52 52.98
C ARG A 3 22.99 67.66 52.00
N SER A 4 23.66 66.78 51.30
CA SER A 4 23.09 65.76 50.48
C SER A 4 22.84 64.49 51.31
N PHE A 5 21.63 63.95 51.31
CA PHE A 5 21.34 62.65 51.88
C PHE A 5 21.44 61.60 50.75
N PHE A 6 22.24 60.56 50.97
CA PHE A 6 22.29 59.35 50.16
C PHE A 6 21.29 58.37 50.69
N PHE A 7 20.32 57.96 49.81
CA PHE A 7 19.50 56.82 50.06
C PHE A 7 20.14 55.57 49.41
N VAL A 8 20.44 54.58 50.25
CA VAL A 8 20.88 53.26 49.79
C VAL A 8 19.64 52.41 49.65
N ALA A 9 19.30 52.04 48.39
CA ALA A 9 18.27 51.08 48.13
C ALA A 9 18.92 49.67 48.19
N VAL A 10 18.44 48.84 49.09
CA VAL A 10 18.79 47.40 49.17
C VAL A 10 17.80 46.66 48.27
N CYS A 11 18.29 46.18 47.10
CA CYS A 11 17.56 45.23 46.26
C CYS A 11 17.72 43.81 46.84
N THR A 12 16.69 43.28 47.46
CA THR A 12 16.55 41.85 47.77
C THR A 12 16.18 41.11 46.48
N ALA A 13 17.14 40.40 45.91
CA ALA A 13 16.86 39.45 44.85
C ALA A 13 16.15 38.22 45.43
N LEU A 14 14.87 38.07 45.14
CA LEU A 14 14.11 36.82 45.29
C LEU A 14 14.56 35.90 44.15
N VAL A 15 15.37 34.91 44.45
CA VAL A 15 15.62 33.77 43.59
C VAL A 15 14.36 32.89 43.69
N GLY A 16 13.47 33.07 42.74
CA GLY A 16 12.39 32.10 42.48
C GLY A 16 13.01 30.85 41.86
N CYS A 17 13.09 29.77 42.61
CA CYS A 17 13.20 28.43 42.02
C CYS A 17 11.92 28.18 41.25
N GLY A 18 11.95 28.39 39.94
CA GLY A 18 10.98 27.80 39.03
C GLY A 18 11.25 26.30 39.06
N SER A 19 10.37 25.54 39.71
CA SER A 19 10.20 24.14 39.42
C SER A 19 9.59 24.09 38.02
N ASP A 20 10.39 23.70 37.03
CA ASP A 20 9.88 23.10 35.82
C ASP A 20 9.14 21.80 36.23
N SER A 21 7.90 21.95 36.62
CA SER A 21 6.97 20.85 36.55
C SER A 21 6.69 20.67 35.07
N GLY A 22 7.44 19.77 34.42
CA GLY A 22 6.98 19.21 33.16
C GLY A 22 5.54 18.74 33.39
N GLU A 23 4.58 19.47 32.89
CA GLU A 23 3.21 18.99 32.78
C GLU A 23 3.29 17.75 31.89
N SER A 24 3.18 16.56 32.49
CA SER A 24 2.91 15.36 31.70
C SER A 24 1.59 15.62 30.99
N SER A 25 1.60 15.59 29.65
CA SER A 25 0.37 15.65 28.86
C SER A 25 -0.57 14.57 29.36
N GLU A 26 -1.89 14.88 29.48
CA GLU A 26 -2.87 13.84 29.77
C GLU A 26 -2.87 12.85 28.59
N PRO A 27 -2.92 11.54 28.84
CA PRO A 27 -2.99 10.56 27.76
C PRO A 27 -4.14 10.83 26.81
N PHE A 28 -3.97 10.56 25.52
CA PHE A 28 -4.97 10.80 24.48
C PHE A 28 -5.24 9.49 23.72
N ASP A 29 -6.53 9.15 23.61
CA ASP A 29 -6.95 7.99 22.83
C ASP A 29 -7.04 8.36 21.35
N VAL A 30 -6.28 7.66 20.53
CA VAL A 30 -6.21 7.83 19.07
C VAL A 30 -6.89 6.66 18.39
N THR A 31 -7.83 6.95 17.50
CA THR A 31 -8.46 5.94 16.63
C THR A 31 -7.73 5.86 15.30
N ILE A 32 -7.22 4.69 14.96
CA ILE A 32 -6.36 4.45 13.81
C ILE A 32 -6.96 3.36 12.94
N ASP A 33 -7.06 3.61 11.64
CA ASP A 33 -7.52 2.64 10.65
C ASP A 33 -6.45 2.33 9.62
N THR A 34 -6.41 1.09 9.13
CA THR A 34 -5.80 0.72 7.86
C THR A 34 -6.86 0.15 6.93
N PHE A 35 -6.80 0.49 5.65
CA PHE A 35 -7.77 0.00 4.67
C PHE A 35 -7.17 -0.04 3.27
N ASN A 36 -7.01 -1.24 2.72
CA ASN A 36 -6.72 -1.45 1.31
C ASN A 36 -8.02 -1.20 0.52
N VAL A 37 -8.04 -0.16 -0.32
CA VAL A 37 -9.24 0.27 -1.06
C VAL A 37 -9.39 -0.39 -2.43
N ALA A 38 -8.37 -1.13 -2.87
CA ALA A 38 -8.38 -1.88 -4.14
C ALA A 38 -8.80 -1.04 -5.36
N LEU A 39 -8.25 0.17 -5.50
CA LEU A 39 -8.39 0.98 -6.70
C LEU A 39 -7.27 0.62 -7.68
N ALA A 40 -7.33 -0.62 -8.17
CA ALA A 40 -6.30 -1.28 -8.96
C ALA A 40 -6.73 -1.51 -10.43
N GLY A 41 -7.63 -0.69 -10.93
CA GLY A 41 -8.08 -0.74 -12.31
C GLY A 41 -8.84 -2.03 -12.64
N ALA A 42 -8.52 -2.61 -13.79
CA ALA A 42 -9.21 -3.80 -14.29
C ALA A 42 -8.94 -5.09 -13.50
N PHE A 43 -7.99 -5.08 -12.55
CA PHE A 43 -7.72 -6.25 -11.72
C PHE A 43 -8.84 -6.52 -10.70
N ILE A 44 -9.51 -5.48 -10.22
CA ILE A 44 -10.50 -5.59 -9.16
C ILE A 44 -11.87 -5.21 -9.68
N PRO A 45 -12.92 -6.05 -9.47
CA PRO A 45 -14.26 -5.79 -9.97
C PRO A 45 -14.88 -4.50 -9.47
N TYR A 46 -15.76 -3.91 -10.27
CA TYR A 46 -16.63 -2.79 -9.89
C TYR A 46 -15.89 -1.52 -9.47
N GLU A 47 -14.67 -1.29 -9.92
CA GLU A 47 -13.87 -0.13 -9.48
C GLU A 47 -14.62 1.19 -9.64
N GLN A 48 -15.26 1.43 -10.79
CA GLN A 48 -15.98 2.68 -11.06
C GLN A 48 -17.15 2.89 -10.10
N GLU A 49 -17.88 1.82 -9.80
CA GLU A 49 -19.01 1.81 -8.87
C GLU A 49 -18.55 2.02 -7.42
N ARG A 50 -17.36 1.51 -7.06
CA ARG A 50 -16.79 1.58 -5.71
C ARG A 50 -16.15 2.94 -5.37
N ARG A 51 -15.64 3.68 -6.35
CA ARG A 51 -14.87 4.92 -6.16
C ARG A 51 -15.55 5.94 -5.24
N GLN A 52 -16.78 6.35 -5.53
CA GLN A 52 -17.48 7.34 -4.71
C GLN A 52 -17.93 6.79 -3.35
N PRO A 53 -18.50 5.57 -3.24
CA PRO A 53 -18.78 4.94 -1.95
C PRO A 53 -17.56 4.82 -1.02
N ILE A 54 -16.37 4.54 -1.56
CA ILE A 54 -15.11 4.53 -0.78
C ILE A 54 -14.84 5.91 -0.17
N VAL A 55 -14.93 6.97 -0.99
CA VAL A 55 -14.75 8.35 -0.50
C VAL A 55 -15.76 8.70 0.59
N ASP A 56 -17.03 8.36 0.38
CA ASP A 56 -18.11 8.65 1.32
C ASP A 56 -17.92 7.90 2.65
N ALA A 57 -17.48 6.64 2.61
CA ALA A 57 -17.18 5.82 3.79
C ALA A 57 -15.98 6.38 4.56
N ILE A 58 -14.91 6.75 3.88
CA ILE A 58 -13.73 7.39 4.47
C ILE A 58 -14.13 8.72 5.15
N ALA A 59 -14.89 9.55 4.48
CA ALA A 59 -15.33 10.84 5.03
C ALA A 59 -16.28 10.69 6.24
N ALA A 60 -17.02 9.59 6.31
CA ALA A 60 -17.98 9.32 7.39
C ALA A 60 -17.38 8.65 8.63
N THR A 61 -16.20 8.01 8.50
CA THR A 61 -15.58 7.32 9.64
C THR A 61 -15.08 8.29 10.71
N SER A 62 -14.98 7.80 11.96
CA SER A 62 -14.55 8.60 13.12
C SER A 62 -13.05 8.50 13.43
N SER A 63 -12.27 7.84 12.57
CA SER A 63 -10.84 7.65 12.78
C SER A 63 -10.08 8.95 12.82
N ASP A 64 -9.04 9.02 13.67
CA ASP A 64 -8.13 10.17 13.71
C ASP A 64 -7.10 10.11 12.60
N VAL A 65 -6.64 8.90 12.29
CA VAL A 65 -5.65 8.62 11.23
C VAL A 65 -6.08 7.42 10.42
N ILE A 66 -5.95 7.49 9.10
CA ILE A 66 -6.20 6.38 8.18
C ILE A 66 -4.99 6.19 7.28
N CYS A 67 -4.50 4.95 7.18
CA CYS A 67 -3.58 4.50 6.15
C CYS A 67 -4.36 3.77 5.07
N LEU A 68 -4.25 4.22 3.84
CA LEU A 68 -4.89 3.63 2.67
C LEU A 68 -3.85 2.95 1.80
N GLN A 69 -4.17 1.78 1.26
CA GLN A 69 -3.38 1.06 0.28
C GLN A 69 -4.16 0.93 -1.03
N GLU A 70 -3.44 0.64 -2.10
CA GLU A 70 -3.97 0.51 -3.47
C GLU A 70 -4.71 1.76 -3.98
N VAL A 71 -4.25 2.93 -3.60
CA VAL A 71 -4.62 4.19 -4.25
C VAL A 71 -3.55 4.48 -5.31
N TRP A 72 -3.58 3.72 -6.40
CA TRP A 72 -2.49 3.76 -7.37
C TRP A 72 -2.53 5.01 -8.25
N GLU A 73 -3.68 5.37 -8.78
CA GLU A 73 -3.78 6.50 -9.70
C GLU A 73 -3.77 7.85 -8.98
N GLN A 74 -3.10 8.84 -9.56
CA GLN A 74 -3.10 10.21 -9.03
C GLN A 74 -4.52 10.78 -8.93
N ALA A 75 -5.37 10.47 -9.90
CA ALA A 75 -6.77 10.92 -9.91
C ALA A 75 -7.55 10.40 -8.68
N ASP A 76 -7.30 9.17 -8.26
CA ASP A 76 -7.92 8.56 -7.09
C ASP A 76 -7.39 9.18 -5.78
N LYS A 77 -6.08 9.42 -5.69
CA LYS A 77 -5.49 10.15 -4.57
C LYS A 77 -6.12 11.53 -4.40
N GLU A 78 -6.29 12.26 -5.51
CA GLU A 78 -6.91 13.60 -5.49
C GLU A 78 -8.41 13.53 -5.18
N MET A 79 -9.13 12.54 -5.70
CA MET A 79 -10.55 12.31 -5.42
C MET A 79 -10.78 12.02 -3.93
N ILE A 80 -10.03 11.09 -3.35
CA ILE A 80 -10.12 10.74 -1.92
C ILE A 80 -9.76 11.96 -1.07
N ARG A 81 -8.60 12.61 -1.34
CA ARG A 81 -8.19 13.81 -0.62
C ARG A 81 -9.23 14.91 -0.67
N GLY A 82 -9.77 15.21 -1.86
CA GLY A 82 -10.75 16.26 -2.06
C GLY A 82 -12.11 15.95 -1.42
N GLY A 83 -12.58 14.71 -1.54
CA GLY A 83 -13.87 14.28 -0.99
C GLY A 83 -13.86 14.13 0.54
N ALA A 84 -12.72 13.81 1.13
CA ALA A 84 -12.56 13.65 2.57
C ALA A 84 -12.01 14.90 3.29
N ILE A 85 -11.73 16.01 2.59
CA ILE A 85 -11.01 17.19 3.11
C ILE A 85 -11.66 17.82 4.36
N GLU A 86 -13.00 17.78 4.48
CA GLU A 86 -13.69 18.34 5.65
C GLU A 86 -13.48 17.48 6.90
N ALA A 87 -13.40 16.17 6.75
CA ALA A 87 -13.14 15.23 7.83
C ALA A 87 -11.64 15.09 8.13
N TYR A 88 -10.81 15.12 7.08
CA TYR A 88 -9.36 14.94 7.14
C TYR A 88 -8.63 16.10 6.46
N PRO A 89 -8.45 17.22 7.15
CA PRO A 89 -7.81 18.41 6.58
C PRO A 89 -6.31 18.22 6.28
N HIS A 90 -5.71 17.16 6.78
CA HIS A 90 -4.29 16.85 6.59
C HIS A 90 -4.12 15.51 5.87
N SER A 91 -3.21 15.47 4.91
CA SER A 91 -2.91 14.26 4.16
C SER A 91 -1.44 14.20 3.79
N ALA A 92 -0.88 12.99 3.76
CA ALA A 92 0.39 12.67 3.15
C ALA A 92 0.16 11.69 2.00
N LEU A 93 0.70 12.00 0.85
CA LEU A 93 0.63 11.17 -0.35
C LEU A 93 1.83 11.49 -1.24
N VAL A 94 2.26 10.51 -2.02
CA VAL A 94 3.26 10.73 -3.05
C VAL A 94 2.53 10.88 -4.38
N VAL A 95 2.75 12.00 -5.02
CA VAL A 95 2.37 12.21 -6.41
C VAL A 95 3.64 12.01 -7.21
N ASN A 96 3.76 10.90 -7.90
CA ASN A 96 4.80 10.76 -8.89
C ASN A 96 4.41 11.68 -10.05
N ASP A 97 5.18 12.74 -10.23
CA ASP A 97 5.17 13.46 -11.49
C ASP A 97 5.80 12.51 -12.52
N LEU A 98 5.07 12.15 -13.57
CA LEU A 98 5.59 11.30 -14.66
C LEU A 98 6.84 11.90 -15.34
N ASP A 99 7.04 13.21 -15.20
CA ASP A 99 8.23 13.91 -15.64
C ASP A 99 9.41 13.83 -14.63
N THR A 100 9.15 13.36 -13.39
CA THR A 100 10.20 13.10 -12.40
C THR A 100 10.74 11.70 -12.62
N PRO A 101 12.03 11.53 -12.94
CA PRO A 101 12.60 10.21 -13.07
C PRO A 101 12.33 9.36 -11.81
N LEU A 102 11.99 8.09 -11.99
CA LEU A 102 11.81 7.10 -10.89
C LEU A 102 13.07 7.01 -9.97
N ASP A 103 14.16 7.63 -10.38
CA ASP A 103 15.45 7.71 -9.70
C ASP A 103 15.64 9.03 -8.91
N ASP A 104 14.57 9.80 -8.63
CA ASP A 104 14.73 11.01 -7.83
C ASP A 104 15.24 10.63 -6.44
N PRO A 105 16.47 11.03 -6.07
CA PRO A 105 17.06 10.69 -4.78
C PRO A 105 16.30 11.28 -3.59
N THR A 106 15.35 12.19 -3.80
CA THR A 106 14.47 12.69 -2.74
C THR A 106 13.40 11.70 -2.34
N ASP A 107 13.06 10.73 -3.23
CA ASP A 107 12.13 9.65 -2.94
C ASP A 107 12.82 8.40 -2.38
N GLN A 108 14.15 8.38 -2.37
CA GLN A 108 14.94 7.23 -1.95
C GLN A 108 15.78 7.58 -0.73
N GLN A 109 15.38 7.08 0.41
CA GLN A 109 16.23 7.09 1.59
C GLN A 109 16.68 5.64 1.86
N GLY A 110 17.98 5.39 1.70
CA GLY A 110 18.59 4.11 1.93
C GLY A 110 19.33 3.54 0.71
N GLU A 111 20.29 2.63 0.95
CA GLU A 111 20.99 1.90 -0.10
C GLU A 111 20.08 0.78 -0.64
N ILE A 112 19.04 1.14 -1.40
CA ILE A 112 18.33 0.17 -2.21
C ILE A 112 19.17 -0.06 -3.45
N PRO A 113 19.57 -1.29 -3.76
CA PRO A 113 20.23 -1.56 -5.02
C PRO A 113 19.35 -1.05 -6.16
N PRO A 114 19.90 -0.25 -7.11
CA PRO A 114 19.09 0.20 -8.23
C PRO A 114 18.50 -1.02 -8.93
N ALA A 115 17.20 -1.00 -9.17
CA ALA A 115 16.55 -2.04 -9.97
C ALA A 115 17.29 -2.15 -11.32
N PRO A 116 17.60 -3.35 -11.81
CA PRO A 116 18.28 -3.50 -13.08
C PRO A 116 17.41 -2.89 -14.18
N THR A 117 18.02 -2.06 -15.01
CA THR A 117 17.39 -1.60 -16.23
C THR A 117 17.36 -2.75 -17.23
N VAL A 118 16.18 -3.14 -17.66
CA VAL A 118 15.98 -4.26 -18.59
C VAL A 118 15.09 -3.85 -19.75
N VAL A 119 15.18 -4.55 -20.87
CA VAL A 119 14.15 -4.57 -21.90
C VAL A 119 13.27 -5.78 -21.60
N PRO A 120 12.03 -5.62 -21.14
CA PRO A 120 11.19 -6.76 -20.78
C PRO A 120 10.92 -7.69 -21.96
N CYS A 121 10.61 -7.14 -23.13
CA CYS A 121 10.31 -7.88 -24.36
C CYS A 121 11.33 -7.51 -25.46
N PRO A 122 12.55 -8.05 -25.41
CA PRO A 122 13.59 -7.71 -26.38
C PRO A 122 13.30 -8.33 -27.76
N ASP A 123 13.85 -7.70 -28.82
CA ASP A 123 13.87 -8.27 -30.17
C ASP A 123 14.92 -9.40 -30.24
N GLU A 124 14.61 -10.50 -29.57
CA GLU A 124 15.47 -11.69 -29.45
C GLU A 124 14.68 -12.97 -29.71
N ASN A 125 15.35 -13.94 -30.31
CA ASN A 125 14.75 -15.24 -30.62
C ASN A 125 14.98 -16.26 -29.50
N VAL A 126 13.90 -16.93 -29.09
CA VAL A 126 13.91 -18.09 -28.21
C VAL A 126 13.41 -19.30 -29.01
N GLY A 127 14.32 -20.15 -29.49
CA GLY A 127 13.98 -21.20 -30.44
C GLY A 127 13.55 -20.63 -31.79
N GLU A 128 12.33 -20.91 -32.20
CA GLU A 128 11.76 -20.41 -33.47
C GLU A 128 10.92 -19.11 -33.27
N ASP A 129 10.66 -18.74 -32.03
CA ASP A 129 9.80 -17.61 -31.69
C ASP A 129 10.64 -16.36 -31.33
N ASN A 130 10.15 -15.19 -31.71
CA ASN A 130 10.72 -13.90 -31.32
C ASN A 130 9.90 -13.31 -30.16
N ILE A 131 10.55 -12.88 -29.08
CA ILE A 131 9.86 -12.42 -27.86
C ILE A 131 9.05 -11.14 -28.14
N LEU A 132 9.61 -10.20 -28.90
CA LEU A 132 8.91 -8.95 -29.26
C LEU A 132 7.68 -9.24 -30.14
N ASP A 133 7.78 -10.20 -31.06
CA ASP A 133 6.64 -10.62 -31.89
C ASP A 133 5.57 -11.31 -31.04
N GLN A 134 5.96 -12.18 -30.09
CA GLN A 134 5.00 -12.80 -29.14
C GLN A 134 4.26 -11.76 -28.29
N MET A 135 4.98 -10.72 -27.80
CA MET A 135 4.35 -9.61 -27.09
C MET A 135 3.31 -8.90 -27.98
N ASN A 136 3.70 -8.57 -29.21
CA ASN A 136 2.78 -7.89 -30.15
C ASN A 136 1.54 -8.73 -30.43
N ASP A 137 1.71 -10.03 -30.67
CA ASP A 137 0.58 -10.96 -30.88
C ASP A 137 -0.33 -11.04 -29.66
N ALA A 138 0.22 -11.04 -28.44
CA ALA A 138 -0.57 -11.03 -27.20
C ALA A 138 -1.35 -9.72 -27.05
N VAL A 139 -0.68 -8.59 -27.22
CA VAL A 139 -1.30 -7.24 -27.08
C VAL A 139 -2.34 -7.01 -28.20
N ASP A 140 -2.09 -7.46 -29.42
CA ASP A 140 -3.07 -7.39 -30.52
C ASP A 140 -4.31 -8.21 -30.21
N CYS A 141 -4.15 -9.43 -29.67
CA CYS A 141 -5.27 -10.26 -29.26
C CYS A 141 -6.10 -9.59 -28.16
N LEU A 142 -5.46 -9.03 -27.13
CA LEU A 142 -6.13 -8.31 -26.05
C LEU A 142 -6.89 -7.09 -26.58
N GLN A 143 -6.29 -6.33 -27.49
CA GLN A 143 -6.89 -5.16 -28.10
C GLN A 143 -8.14 -5.53 -28.95
N GLU A 144 -8.07 -6.62 -29.70
CA GLU A 144 -9.17 -7.04 -30.58
C GLU A 144 -10.33 -7.67 -29.84
N ASN A 145 -10.07 -8.42 -28.76
CA ASN A 145 -11.08 -9.26 -28.12
C ASN A 145 -11.57 -8.75 -26.77
N CYS A 146 -10.72 -7.99 -26.04
CA CYS A 146 -10.99 -7.60 -24.65
C CYS A 146 -11.21 -6.11 -24.48
N SER A 147 -11.07 -5.29 -25.50
CA SER A 147 -11.36 -3.85 -25.44
C SER A 147 -12.82 -3.56 -25.77
N THR A 148 -13.45 -2.64 -25.04
CA THR A 148 -14.77 -2.11 -25.39
C THR A 148 -14.73 -1.14 -26.57
N THR A 149 -13.54 -0.69 -26.96
CA THR A 149 -13.29 0.26 -28.07
C THR A 149 -12.20 -0.29 -28.98
N PRO A 150 -12.52 -1.32 -29.81
CA PRO A 150 -11.50 -2.01 -30.63
C PRO A 150 -10.74 -1.12 -31.61
N ASP A 151 -11.29 0.04 -32.00
CA ASP A 151 -10.66 0.97 -32.92
C ASP A 151 -9.83 2.08 -32.24
N ALA A 152 -9.60 1.96 -30.94
CA ALA A 152 -9.13 3.07 -30.16
C ALA A 152 -7.61 3.24 -30.26
N THR A 153 -7.22 4.39 -30.72
CA THR A 153 -6.38 5.27 -29.92
C THR A 153 -7.26 5.72 -28.76
N PRO A 154 -7.34 5.03 -27.67
CA PRO A 154 -8.27 5.39 -26.62
C PRO A 154 -7.82 6.59 -25.86
N PRO A 155 -8.75 7.36 -25.32
CA PRO A 155 -8.46 8.23 -24.21
C PRO A 155 -7.76 7.42 -23.12
N GLU A 156 -6.76 7.99 -22.52
CA GLU A 156 -5.81 7.31 -21.61
C GLU A 156 -6.45 6.57 -20.42
N ASP A 157 -7.70 6.85 -20.13
CA ASP A 157 -8.46 6.37 -18.99
C ASP A 157 -9.38 5.16 -19.28
N GLU A 158 -9.66 4.79 -20.53
CA GLU A 158 -10.65 3.76 -20.81
C GLU A 158 -10.08 2.35 -21.03
N LEU A 159 -8.80 2.18 -21.29
CA LEU A 159 -8.29 0.92 -21.81
C LEU A 159 -7.83 -0.08 -20.77
N GLY A 160 -7.07 0.34 -19.82
CA GLY A 160 -6.66 -0.54 -18.75
C GLY A 160 -7.87 -1.08 -17.96
N ARG A 161 -8.92 -0.26 -17.86
CA ARG A 161 -10.10 -0.54 -17.05
C ARG A 161 -11.15 -1.41 -17.73
N THR A 162 -11.04 -1.65 -19.02
CA THR A 162 -12.00 -2.44 -19.79
C THR A 162 -11.53 -3.87 -20.08
N ILE A 163 -10.27 -4.18 -19.78
CA ILE A 163 -9.70 -5.51 -19.98
C ILE A 163 -9.81 -6.28 -18.67
N SER A 164 -10.73 -7.23 -18.60
CA SER A 164 -10.81 -8.16 -17.49
C SER A 164 -9.79 -9.30 -17.65
N GLN A 165 -9.29 -9.80 -16.54
CA GLN A 165 -8.42 -10.98 -16.52
C GLN A 165 -9.15 -12.20 -17.13
N SER A 166 -10.46 -12.36 -16.88
CA SER A 166 -11.28 -13.39 -17.47
C SER A 166 -11.31 -13.29 -19.01
N CYS A 167 -11.46 -12.07 -19.57
CA CYS A 167 -11.42 -11.88 -21.01
C CYS A 167 -10.07 -12.29 -21.62
N ALA A 168 -8.97 -11.92 -20.98
CA ALA A 168 -7.63 -12.32 -21.42
C ALA A 168 -7.48 -13.86 -21.44
N THR A 169 -7.94 -14.51 -20.38
CA THR A 169 -7.92 -15.97 -20.23
C THR A 169 -8.81 -16.66 -21.25
N ASP A 170 -10.02 -16.14 -21.49
CA ASP A 170 -11.00 -16.78 -22.37
C ASP A 170 -10.66 -16.64 -23.86
N ASN A 171 -10.07 -15.52 -24.27
CA ASN A 171 -9.89 -15.18 -25.67
C ASN A 171 -8.42 -15.20 -26.15
N CYS A 172 -7.46 -14.92 -25.26
CA CYS A 172 -6.04 -14.73 -25.61
C CYS A 172 -5.10 -15.73 -24.93
N VAL A 173 -5.64 -16.80 -24.37
CA VAL A 173 -4.88 -17.80 -23.60
C VAL A 173 -3.66 -18.34 -24.34
N VAL A 174 -3.75 -18.58 -25.64
CA VAL A 174 -2.63 -19.15 -26.43
C VAL A 174 -1.46 -18.19 -26.52
N GLN A 175 -1.74 -16.90 -26.77
CA GLN A 175 -0.73 -15.86 -26.89
C GLN A 175 -0.09 -15.56 -25.51
N VAL A 176 -0.93 -15.46 -24.48
CA VAL A 176 -0.50 -15.22 -23.10
C VAL A 176 0.36 -16.38 -22.57
N LEU A 177 -0.10 -17.64 -22.75
CA LEU A 177 0.65 -18.83 -22.33
C LEU A 177 1.97 -19.01 -23.12
N GLY A 178 2.04 -18.49 -24.35
CA GLY A 178 3.27 -18.49 -25.14
C GLY A 178 4.40 -17.75 -24.46
N LEU A 179 4.08 -16.67 -23.75
CA LEU A 179 5.04 -15.91 -22.93
C LEU A 179 5.23 -16.54 -21.55
N LEU A 180 4.13 -16.83 -20.84
CA LEU A 180 4.14 -17.33 -19.46
C LEU A 180 4.86 -18.69 -19.33
N GLY A 181 4.61 -19.61 -20.26
CA GLY A 181 5.21 -20.97 -20.26
C GLY A 181 6.63 -21.04 -20.80
N GLY A 182 7.24 -19.92 -21.15
CA GLY A 182 8.56 -19.79 -21.74
C GLY A 182 9.71 -19.78 -20.73
N ASN A 183 10.86 -19.28 -21.20
CA ASN A 183 12.02 -19.07 -20.34
C ASN A 183 11.87 -17.78 -19.51
N GLU A 184 12.81 -17.50 -18.61
CA GLU A 184 12.82 -16.31 -17.74
C GLU A 184 12.62 -14.99 -18.51
N GLN A 185 13.17 -14.84 -19.71
CA GLN A 185 13.00 -13.62 -20.51
C GLN A 185 11.58 -13.50 -21.08
N GLN A 186 10.95 -14.60 -21.47
CA GLN A 186 9.56 -14.62 -21.91
C GLN A 186 8.61 -14.35 -20.73
N GLN A 187 8.89 -14.93 -19.56
CA GLN A 187 8.13 -14.66 -18.32
C GLN A 187 8.25 -13.19 -17.88
N ARG A 188 9.42 -12.57 -18.04
CA ARG A 188 9.60 -11.13 -17.80
C ARG A 188 8.78 -10.28 -18.77
N CYS A 189 8.72 -10.67 -20.04
CA CYS A 189 7.87 -10.02 -21.02
C CYS A 189 6.39 -10.17 -20.68
N TYR A 190 5.95 -11.37 -20.29
CA TYR A 190 4.60 -11.61 -19.78
C TYR A 190 4.27 -10.69 -18.60
N ALA A 191 5.14 -10.64 -17.59
CA ALA A 191 4.96 -9.79 -16.42
C ALA A 191 4.80 -8.31 -16.80
N CYS A 192 5.60 -7.81 -17.74
CA CYS A 192 5.48 -6.45 -18.23
C CYS A 192 4.11 -6.16 -18.85
N VAL A 193 3.60 -7.06 -19.69
CA VAL A 193 2.28 -6.90 -20.33
C VAL A 193 1.17 -6.91 -19.29
N VAL A 194 1.16 -7.91 -18.40
CA VAL A 194 0.07 -8.11 -17.43
C VAL A 194 0.02 -6.99 -16.40
N THR A 195 1.14 -6.56 -15.86
CA THR A 195 1.18 -5.51 -14.83
C THR A 195 0.78 -4.12 -15.34
N GLN A 196 0.75 -3.92 -16.66
CA GLN A 196 0.29 -2.65 -17.25
C GLN A 196 -1.16 -2.69 -17.72
N LEU A 197 -1.82 -3.87 -17.73
CA LEU A 197 -3.22 -3.99 -18.15
C LEU A 197 -4.18 -3.04 -17.41
N PRO A 198 -4.02 -2.79 -16.09
CA PRO A 198 -4.98 -1.97 -15.36
C PRO A 198 -5.04 -0.51 -15.77
N THR A 199 -3.90 0.07 -16.17
CA THR A 199 -3.76 1.54 -16.25
C THR A 199 -3.15 2.05 -17.55
N SER A 200 -2.51 1.19 -18.34
CA SER A 200 -1.82 1.62 -19.55
C SER A 200 -2.63 1.43 -20.81
N THR A 201 -2.43 2.31 -21.81
CA THR A 201 -2.93 2.07 -23.16
C THR A 201 -2.13 0.97 -23.84
N PHE A 202 -2.71 0.27 -24.83
CA PHE A 202 -1.99 -0.74 -25.61
C PHE A 202 -0.73 -0.20 -26.29
N GLY A 203 -0.77 1.08 -26.72
CA GLY A 203 0.39 1.76 -27.27
C GLY A 203 1.50 1.96 -26.23
N LYS A 204 1.16 2.50 -25.06
CA LYS A 204 2.11 2.67 -23.94
C LYS A 204 2.68 1.33 -23.48
N MET A 205 1.84 0.30 -23.38
CA MET A 205 2.25 -1.05 -23.01
C MET A 205 3.30 -1.61 -23.97
N ARG A 206 3.06 -1.53 -25.29
CA ARG A 206 4.06 -1.94 -26.31
C ARG A 206 5.34 -1.15 -26.19
N ASP A 207 5.23 0.19 -26.08
CA ASP A 207 6.40 1.07 -25.99
C ASP A 207 7.21 0.80 -24.72
N SER A 208 6.56 0.66 -23.58
CA SER A 208 7.23 0.37 -22.30
C SER A 208 7.87 -1.00 -22.30
N CYS A 209 7.17 -2.05 -22.74
CA CYS A 209 7.70 -3.40 -22.69
C CYS A 209 8.80 -3.68 -23.74
N ALA A 210 8.79 -2.95 -24.86
CA ALA A 210 9.83 -3.06 -25.90
C ALA A 210 11.10 -2.21 -25.63
N ASN A 211 11.07 -1.35 -24.59
CA ASN A 211 12.17 -0.46 -24.27
C ASN A 211 12.80 -0.77 -22.90
N VAL A 212 13.88 -0.07 -22.58
CA VAL A 212 14.54 -0.18 -21.27
C VAL A 212 13.65 0.47 -20.23
N VAL A 213 13.29 -0.29 -19.19
CA VAL A 213 12.49 0.18 -18.06
C VAL A 213 13.13 -0.25 -16.74
N ASN A 214 12.75 0.41 -15.66
CA ASN A 214 12.99 -0.07 -14.32
C ASN A 214 12.01 -1.22 -14.00
N GLN A 215 12.22 -1.94 -12.91
CA GLN A 215 11.33 -3.06 -12.54
C GLN A 215 9.93 -2.63 -12.05
N ASP A 216 9.76 -1.38 -11.63
CA ASP A 216 8.49 -0.82 -11.18
C ASP A 216 7.58 -0.51 -12.38
N LEU A 217 6.98 -1.53 -12.96
CA LEU A 217 6.22 -1.42 -14.21
C LEU A 217 4.74 -1.15 -13.99
N ALA A 218 4.16 -1.71 -12.93
CA ALA A 218 2.74 -1.60 -12.66
C ALA A 218 2.36 -0.15 -12.29
N PHE A 219 1.18 0.27 -12.72
CA PHE A 219 0.61 1.59 -12.42
C PHE A 219 1.55 2.75 -12.77
N GLU A 220 2.33 2.62 -13.84
CA GLU A 220 3.32 3.61 -14.28
C GLU A 220 4.35 3.99 -13.19
N GLY A 221 4.68 3.04 -12.31
CA GLY A 221 5.61 3.24 -11.18
C GLY A 221 5.04 4.07 -10.04
N GLN A 222 3.72 4.24 -9.97
CA GLN A 222 3.07 4.97 -8.90
C GLN A 222 3.17 4.22 -7.56
N ASN A 223 3.29 4.99 -6.48
CA ASN A 223 3.15 4.49 -5.13
C ASN A 223 1.66 4.43 -4.72
N GLY A 224 1.21 3.30 -4.21
CA GLY A 224 -0.19 3.05 -3.87
C GLY A 224 -0.61 3.42 -2.44
N VAL A 225 0.24 4.08 -1.61
CA VAL A 225 -0.09 4.37 -0.22
C VAL A 225 -0.41 5.85 0.04
N MET A 226 -1.30 6.10 1.01
CA MET A 226 -1.76 7.44 1.39
C MET A 226 -2.12 7.49 2.87
N ILE A 227 -1.80 8.59 3.55
CA ILE A 227 -2.22 8.86 4.94
C ILE A 227 -3.21 10.02 4.94
N LEU A 228 -4.32 9.86 5.65
CA LEU A 228 -5.26 10.92 6.00
C LEU A 228 -5.23 11.15 7.51
N SER A 229 -5.31 12.40 7.96
CA SER A 229 -5.30 12.74 9.39
C SER A 229 -6.26 13.89 9.71
N ARG A 230 -6.98 13.76 10.84
CA ARG A 230 -7.74 14.86 11.46
C ARG A 230 -6.83 15.88 12.12
N HIS A 231 -5.67 15.44 12.54
CA HIS A 231 -4.68 16.23 13.28
C HIS A 231 -3.56 16.70 12.35
N PRO A 232 -2.88 17.80 12.67
CA PRO A 232 -1.75 18.28 11.88
C PRO A 232 -0.67 17.20 11.73
N ILE A 233 -0.07 17.16 10.55
CA ILE A 233 1.04 16.25 10.25
C ILE A 233 2.29 17.02 9.85
N LYS A 234 3.43 16.44 10.16
CA LYS A 234 4.76 16.93 9.79
C LYS A 234 5.72 15.79 9.48
N ASN A 235 6.95 16.11 9.10
CA ASN A 235 7.99 15.12 8.81
C ASN A 235 7.48 14.04 7.84
N VAL A 236 6.80 14.48 6.76
CA VAL A 236 6.33 13.55 5.72
C VAL A 236 7.53 13.09 4.92
N GLU A 237 7.71 11.79 4.88
CA GLU A 237 8.80 11.13 4.15
C GLU A 237 8.24 9.89 3.43
N ASN A 238 8.71 9.67 2.22
CA ASN A 238 8.41 8.45 1.47
C ASN A 238 9.70 7.68 1.23
N TRP A 239 9.78 6.47 1.77
CA TRP A 239 10.94 5.62 1.61
C TRP A 239 10.61 4.45 0.68
N VAL A 240 11.19 4.45 -0.52
CA VAL A 240 11.03 3.37 -1.49
C VAL A 240 11.81 2.16 -1.00
N ILE A 241 11.16 1.01 -0.95
CA ILE A 241 11.74 -0.28 -0.58
C ILE A 241 11.84 -1.21 -1.79
N PRO A 242 12.65 -2.28 -1.75
CA PRO A 242 12.69 -3.26 -2.81
C PRO A 242 11.30 -3.71 -3.22
N GLY A 243 11.06 -3.81 -4.52
CA GLY A 243 9.77 -4.27 -5.05
C GLY A 243 9.93 -4.75 -6.48
N THR A 244 9.22 -5.82 -6.82
CA THR A 244 9.12 -6.35 -8.17
C THR A 244 7.74 -6.03 -8.72
N TRP A 245 7.70 -5.46 -9.93
CA TRP A 245 6.53 -4.96 -10.68
C TRP A 245 5.89 -3.69 -10.11
N ASN A 246 5.55 -3.68 -8.82
CA ASN A 246 4.91 -2.55 -8.15
C ASN A 246 5.95 -1.76 -7.35
N ARG A 247 5.89 -0.43 -7.41
CA ARG A 247 6.66 0.39 -6.49
C ARG A 247 6.10 0.21 -5.08
N ARG A 248 6.93 -0.32 -4.20
CA ARG A 248 6.64 -0.46 -2.78
C ARG A 248 7.34 0.61 -1.99
N SER A 249 6.67 1.17 -1.00
CA SER A 249 7.27 2.20 -0.16
C SER A 249 6.61 2.26 1.21
N ILE A 250 7.33 2.89 2.13
CA ILE A 250 6.88 3.22 3.47
C ILE A 250 6.62 4.72 3.49
N LEU A 251 5.37 5.12 3.60
CA LEU A 251 4.99 6.51 3.76
C LEU A 251 4.90 6.84 5.24
N ARG A 252 5.77 7.74 5.71
CA ARG A 252 5.80 8.20 7.10
C ARG A 252 5.20 9.58 7.24
N ALA A 253 4.48 9.81 8.33
CA ALA A 253 4.08 11.13 8.80
C ALA A 253 4.10 11.17 10.33
N THR A 254 4.54 12.27 10.94
CA THR A 254 4.39 12.51 12.38
C THR A 254 3.08 13.28 12.61
N VAL A 255 2.16 12.68 13.35
CA VAL A 255 0.87 13.28 13.73
C VAL A 255 1.03 14.04 15.05
N GLU A 256 0.57 15.30 15.09
CA GLU A 256 0.58 16.15 16.29
C GLU A 256 -0.77 16.01 17.00
N LEU A 257 -0.79 15.31 18.14
CA LEU A 257 -2.02 15.02 18.87
C LEU A 257 -2.51 16.22 19.69
N PRO A 258 -3.81 16.30 20.03
CA PRO A 258 -4.38 17.42 20.79
C PRO A 258 -3.78 17.65 22.16
N ASN A 259 -3.23 16.60 22.80
CA ASN A 259 -2.53 16.70 24.08
C ASN A 259 -1.08 17.21 23.95
N GLY A 260 -0.61 17.47 22.74
CA GLY A 260 0.76 17.90 22.43
C GLY A 260 1.77 16.76 22.25
N SER A 261 1.34 15.50 22.37
CA SER A 261 2.16 14.33 22.03
C SER A 261 2.29 14.18 20.52
N GLU A 262 3.31 13.46 20.10
CA GLU A 262 3.58 13.14 18.70
C GLU A 262 3.48 11.63 18.50
N LEU A 263 2.84 11.22 17.40
CA LEU A 263 2.73 9.83 16.98
C LEU A 263 3.30 9.68 15.57
N ASP A 264 4.37 8.91 15.42
CA ASP A 264 4.86 8.56 14.08
C ASP A 264 3.94 7.49 13.47
N THR A 265 3.53 7.71 12.23
CA THR A 265 2.63 6.82 11.48
C THR A 265 3.35 6.33 10.23
N TYR A 266 3.45 5.02 10.06
CA TYR A 266 4.07 4.36 8.90
C TYR A 266 3.02 3.59 8.13
N CYS A 267 2.65 4.09 6.97
CA CYS A 267 1.68 3.48 6.07
C CYS A 267 2.41 2.63 5.02
N ASN A 268 2.05 1.36 4.91
CA ASN A 268 2.78 0.36 4.14
C ASN A 268 1.85 -0.47 3.27
N HIS A 269 2.44 -1.08 2.24
CA HIS A 269 1.84 -2.17 1.48
C HIS A 269 2.98 -3.08 1.00
N LEU A 270 3.18 -4.21 1.67
CA LEU A 270 4.24 -5.16 1.33
C LEU A 270 3.84 -6.01 0.13
N THR A 271 4.82 -6.64 -0.50
CA THR A 271 4.60 -7.53 -1.65
C THR A 271 3.82 -8.78 -1.21
N PRO A 272 2.74 -9.17 -1.91
CA PRO A 272 2.09 -10.46 -1.69
C PRO A 272 2.97 -11.62 -2.19
N ILE A 273 2.74 -12.83 -1.66
CA ILE A 273 3.34 -14.06 -2.16
C ILE A 273 2.44 -14.59 -3.27
N PHE A 274 2.71 -14.15 -4.49
CA PHE A 274 1.91 -14.53 -5.64
C PHE A 274 2.03 -16.00 -5.99
N ASP A 275 0.96 -16.56 -6.57
CA ASP A 275 0.99 -17.85 -7.25
C ASP A 275 1.94 -17.79 -8.46
N SER A 276 2.89 -18.69 -8.47
CA SER A 276 3.96 -18.73 -9.48
C SER A 276 3.48 -19.02 -10.91
N PHE A 277 2.29 -19.61 -11.06
CA PHE A 277 1.72 -19.87 -12.39
C PHE A 277 1.14 -18.57 -12.99
N THR A 278 0.46 -17.76 -12.18
CA THR A 278 -0.16 -16.52 -12.64
C THR A 278 0.84 -15.36 -12.67
N PHE A 279 1.67 -15.26 -11.63
CA PHE A 279 2.65 -14.20 -11.47
C PHE A 279 4.05 -14.75 -11.13
N PRO A 280 4.82 -15.20 -12.14
CA PRO A 280 6.17 -15.72 -11.90
C PRO A 280 7.07 -14.63 -11.33
N TYR A 281 7.87 -14.99 -10.34
CA TYR A 281 8.86 -14.07 -9.78
C TYR A 281 9.96 -13.76 -10.81
N THR A 282 10.10 -12.50 -11.18
CA THR A 282 11.13 -12.02 -12.11
C THR A 282 12.05 -10.97 -11.48
N GLY A 283 11.92 -10.78 -10.16
CA GLY A 283 12.68 -9.81 -9.39
C GLY A 283 14.13 -10.22 -9.14
N GLN A 284 14.85 -9.32 -8.48
CA GLN A 284 16.26 -9.53 -8.11
C GLN A 284 16.47 -9.70 -6.60
N TYR A 285 15.41 -9.55 -5.82
CA TYR A 285 15.49 -9.48 -4.36
C TYR A 285 15.21 -10.81 -3.66
N GLY A 286 14.93 -11.85 -4.44
CA GLY A 286 14.64 -13.18 -3.95
C GLY A 286 15.87 -14.02 -3.55
N ASP A 287 17.05 -13.43 -3.40
CA ASP A 287 18.31 -14.10 -3.04
C ASP A 287 18.66 -15.33 -3.89
N GLY A 288 18.23 -15.31 -5.17
CA GLY A 288 18.36 -16.41 -6.11
C GLY A 288 17.24 -17.42 -6.06
N ASN A 289 16.24 -17.23 -5.18
CA ASN A 289 15.00 -17.99 -5.19
C ASN A 289 14.09 -17.53 -6.33
N THR A 290 13.21 -18.41 -6.76
CA THR A 290 12.25 -18.18 -7.84
C THR A 290 10.83 -18.48 -7.35
N ASP A 291 9.83 -18.14 -8.14
CA ASP A 291 8.43 -18.45 -7.85
C ASP A 291 7.98 -17.90 -6.47
N SER A 292 7.17 -18.61 -5.74
CA SER A 292 6.69 -18.19 -4.43
C SER A 292 7.80 -18.02 -3.39
N GLU A 293 8.90 -18.78 -3.49
CA GLU A 293 10.06 -18.60 -2.61
C GLU A 293 10.79 -17.28 -2.89
N GLY A 294 10.79 -16.80 -4.14
CA GLY A 294 11.32 -15.49 -4.51
C GLY A 294 10.46 -14.35 -3.97
N TRP A 295 9.13 -14.47 -4.07
CA TRP A 295 8.19 -13.51 -3.49
C TRP A 295 8.30 -13.45 -1.96
N GLN A 296 8.41 -14.59 -1.29
CA GLN A 296 8.61 -14.67 0.17
C GLN A 296 9.90 -13.97 0.59
N ALA A 297 11.02 -14.25 -0.09
CA ALA A 297 12.30 -13.62 0.24
C ALA A 297 12.29 -12.11 0.03
N GLU A 298 11.61 -11.61 -1.01
CA GLU A 298 11.42 -10.17 -1.21
C GLU A 298 10.57 -9.54 -0.11
N GLN A 299 9.47 -10.20 0.31
CA GLN A 299 8.61 -9.72 1.38
C GLN A 299 9.36 -9.64 2.71
N GLU A 300 10.16 -10.66 3.05
CA GLU A 300 11.02 -10.66 4.24
C GLU A 300 12.04 -9.51 4.20
N LEU A 301 12.69 -9.28 3.07
CA LEU A 301 13.59 -8.13 2.90
C LEU A 301 12.87 -6.79 3.07
N GLN A 302 11.64 -6.66 2.58
CA GLN A 302 10.83 -5.45 2.80
C GLN A 302 10.52 -5.24 4.28
N ALA A 303 10.19 -6.31 5.02
CA ALA A 303 9.96 -6.25 6.46
C ALA A 303 11.23 -5.85 7.23
N GLU A 304 12.41 -6.36 6.86
CA GLU A 304 13.68 -5.93 7.43
C GLU A 304 13.91 -4.43 7.22
N LYS A 305 13.66 -3.92 6.00
CA LYS A 305 13.79 -2.50 5.68
C LYS A 305 12.79 -1.64 6.46
N LEU A 306 11.56 -2.12 6.65
CA LEU A 306 10.55 -1.45 7.47
C LEU A 306 11.01 -1.34 8.93
N ILE A 307 11.52 -2.43 9.51
CA ILE A 307 12.05 -2.45 10.87
C ILE A 307 13.20 -1.45 11.04
N ASP A 308 14.17 -1.47 10.13
CA ASP A 308 15.31 -0.57 10.14
C ASP A 308 14.84 0.89 10.10
N TYR A 309 13.94 1.21 9.17
CA TYR A 309 13.46 2.58 8.98
C TYR A 309 12.67 3.10 10.19
N VAL A 310 11.78 2.30 10.77
CA VAL A 310 11.05 2.68 11.99
C VAL A 310 12.00 2.97 13.14
N ASN A 311 12.96 2.07 13.38
CA ASN A 311 13.94 2.20 14.45
C ASN A 311 14.82 3.45 14.28
N GLU A 312 15.25 3.76 13.06
CA GLU A 312 16.09 4.92 12.76
C GLU A 312 15.32 6.23 12.85
N SER A 313 14.07 6.25 12.41
CA SER A 313 13.29 7.49 12.24
C SER A 313 12.52 7.90 13.49
N SER A 314 11.95 6.96 14.23
CA SER A 314 11.15 7.26 15.43
C SER A 314 12.00 7.41 16.69
N GLY A 315 13.11 6.65 16.81
CA GLY A 315 13.86 6.59 18.06
C GLY A 315 12.96 6.13 19.20
N ASP A 316 12.80 6.96 20.24
CA ASP A 316 11.96 6.64 21.42
C ASP A 316 10.50 7.15 21.28
N ARG A 317 10.11 7.75 20.15
CA ARG A 317 8.73 8.22 19.97
C ARG A 317 7.75 7.06 19.77
N PRO A 318 6.53 7.18 20.33
CA PRO A 318 5.43 6.29 19.97
C PRO A 318 5.24 6.22 18.45
N ALA A 319 5.10 5.02 17.92
CA ALA A 319 4.86 4.83 16.50
C ALA A 319 3.85 3.71 16.24
N VAL A 320 3.13 3.86 15.11
CA VAL A 320 2.22 2.86 14.56
C VAL A 320 2.61 2.50 13.15
N ILE A 321 2.63 1.22 12.87
CA ILE A 321 2.90 0.65 11.56
C ILE A 321 1.60 0.03 11.08
N LEU A 322 1.11 0.49 9.93
CA LEU A 322 -0.21 0.16 9.42
C LEU A 322 -0.11 -0.28 7.96
N GLY A 323 -0.90 -1.23 7.57
CA GLY A 323 -0.99 -1.56 6.15
C GLY A 323 -1.56 -2.94 5.87
N ASP A 324 -1.75 -3.16 4.59
CA ASP A 324 -1.78 -4.47 4.00
C ASP A 324 -0.33 -4.99 3.97
N LEU A 325 -0.01 -5.82 4.95
CA LEU A 325 1.33 -6.39 5.07
C LEU A 325 1.47 -7.69 4.29
N ASN A 326 0.38 -8.14 3.64
CA ASN A 326 0.33 -9.36 2.85
C ASN A 326 0.90 -10.59 3.58
N THR A 327 0.73 -10.61 4.91
CA THR A 327 1.25 -11.67 5.78
C THR A 327 0.30 -11.92 6.94
N GLY A 328 0.10 -13.18 7.31
CA GLY A 328 -0.85 -13.52 8.36
C GLY A 328 -0.76 -14.97 8.86
N ARG A 329 -1.23 -15.19 10.09
CA ARG A 329 -1.32 -16.53 10.70
C ARG A 329 -2.65 -17.19 10.39
N ALA A 330 -2.62 -18.52 10.35
CA ALA A 330 -3.83 -19.31 10.28
C ALA A 330 -4.67 -19.15 11.56
N TYR A 331 -5.98 -19.02 11.37
CA TYR A 331 -7.00 -19.04 12.43
C TYR A 331 -8.10 -20.05 12.05
N PRO A 332 -7.87 -21.35 12.29
CA PRO A 332 -8.76 -22.41 11.81
C PRO A 332 -10.20 -22.32 12.33
N ALA A 333 -10.42 -21.64 13.47
CA ALA A 333 -11.77 -21.43 14.02
C ALA A 333 -12.63 -20.50 13.15
N GLU A 334 -12.00 -19.65 12.33
CA GLU A 334 -12.62 -18.68 11.44
C GLU A 334 -12.30 -18.96 9.96
N ASP A 335 -11.86 -20.18 9.64
CA ASP A 335 -11.47 -20.62 8.30
C ASP A 335 -10.40 -19.74 7.62
N ILE A 336 -9.53 -19.10 8.44
CA ILE A 336 -8.41 -18.26 7.98
C ILE A 336 -7.18 -19.16 7.79
N VAL A 337 -6.58 -19.09 6.61
CA VAL A 337 -5.31 -19.77 6.30
C VAL A 337 -4.12 -18.86 6.52
N THR A 338 -2.92 -19.41 6.53
CA THR A 338 -1.67 -18.65 6.66
C THR A 338 -1.28 -18.04 5.32
N GLU A 339 -0.63 -16.87 5.39
CA GLU A 339 0.03 -16.18 4.27
C GLU A 339 1.33 -15.58 4.81
N GLY A 340 2.50 -15.87 4.21
CA GLY A 340 3.76 -15.22 4.56
C GLY A 340 4.11 -15.15 6.05
N VAL A 341 3.80 -16.19 6.84
CA VAL A 341 3.88 -16.16 8.30
C VAL A 341 5.27 -15.85 8.83
N GLU A 342 6.32 -16.18 8.10
CA GLU A 342 7.71 -15.89 8.45
C GLU A 342 7.95 -14.38 8.51
N THR A 343 7.38 -13.63 7.57
CA THR A 343 7.42 -12.16 7.56
C THR A 343 6.68 -11.58 8.77
N LEU A 344 5.51 -12.12 9.12
CA LEU A 344 4.77 -11.66 10.29
C LEU A 344 5.55 -11.96 11.59
N ASP A 345 6.16 -13.16 11.71
CA ASP A 345 6.99 -13.53 12.85
C ASP A 345 8.18 -12.57 13.00
N LEU A 346 8.80 -12.16 11.89
CA LEU A 346 9.87 -11.18 11.87
C LEU A 346 9.39 -9.82 12.40
N LEU A 347 8.29 -9.30 11.90
CA LEU A 347 7.71 -8.01 12.32
C LEU A 347 7.30 -8.03 13.79
N GLU A 348 6.63 -9.09 14.26
CA GLU A 348 6.19 -9.23 15.65
C GLU A 348 7.34 -9.54 16.64
N SER A 349 8.51 -9.92 16.14
CA SER A 349 9.72 -10.02 16.97
C SER A 349 10.21 -8.66 17.47
N VAL A 350 9.79 -7.56 16.80
CA VAL A 350 10.21 -6.18 17.09
C VAL A 350 9.04 -5.31 17.51
N PHE A 351 7.88 -5.46 16.90
CA PHE A 351 6.70 -4.63 17.10
C PHE A 351 5.60 -5.37 17.86
N THR A 352 4.80 -4.65 18.63
CA THR A 352 3.66 -5.20 19.36
C THR A 352 2.40 -5.15 18.48
N PRO A 353 1.72 -6.26 18.20
CA PRO A 353 0.44 -6.23 17.49
C PRO A 353 -0.61 -5.38 18.25
N ALA A 354 -1.29 -4.49 17.55
CA ALA A 354 -2.29 -3.59 18.14
C ALA A 354 -3.66 -4.27 18.27
N TYR A 355 -3.71 -5.45 18.87
CA TYR A 355 -4.93 -6.20 19.05
C TYR A 355 -5.31 -6.28 20.53
N ALA A 356 -6.53 -5.83 20.84
CA ALA A 356 -7.08 -5.97 22.17
C ALA A 356 -7.15 -7.47 22.58
N THR A 357 -6.97 -7.75 23.86
CA THR A 357 -6.85 -9.14 24.37
C THR A 357 -8.11 -9.98 24.14
N ASP A 358 -9.26 -9.36 23.90
CA ASP A 358 -10.55 -9.97 23.59
C ASP A 358 -10.89 -9.94 22.09
N TYR A 359 -10.00 -9.41 21.25
CA TYR A 359 -10.19 -9.38 19.81
C TYR A 359 -10.03 -10.81 19.24
N ALA A 360 -11.07 -11.29 18.57
CA ALA A 360 -10.99 -12.49 17.75
C ALA A 360 -10.64 -12.08 16.31
N PRO A 361 -9.51 -12.54 15.76
CA PRO A 361 -9.15 -12.21 14.40
C PRO A 361 -10.24 -12.62 13.41
N LEU A 362 -10.50 -11.75 12.46
CA LEU A 362 -11.39 -11.96 11.31
C LEU A 362 -10.57 -11.80 10.04
N CYS A 363 -10.93 -12.49 8.98
CA CYS A 363 -10.27 -12.28 7.70
C CYS A 363 -10.41 -10.82 7.27
N THR A 364 -9.37 -10.28 6.66
CA THR A 364 -9.43 -8.97 6.00
C THR A 364 -9.56 -9.14 4.49
N PHE A 365 -8.95 -10.15 3.92
CA PHE A 365 -9.20 -10.62 2.55
C PHE A 365 -9.97 -11.94 2.64
N CYS A 366 -11.28 -11.88 2.37
CA CYS A 366 -12.20 -12.96 2.72
C CYS A 366 -12.79 -13.63 1.47
N SER A 367 -12.79 -14.96 1.42
CA SER A 367 -13.42 -15.74 0.35
C SER A 367 -14.94 -15.52 0.22
N THR A 368 -15.58 -14.97 1.25
CA THR A 368 -17.00 -14.61 1.26
C THR A 368 -17.28 -13.17 0.77
N ASN A 369 -16.25 -12.39 0.50
CA ASN A 369 -16.38 -11.05 -0.03
C ASN A 369 -16.62 -11.11 -1.55
N ALA A 370 -17.73 -10.52 -2.03
CA ALA A 370 -18.12 -10.58 -3.44
C ALA A 370 -17.18 -9.81 -4.40
N VAL A 371 -16.31 -8.94 -3.89
CA VAL A 371 -15.26 -8.28 -4.67
C VAL A 371 -14.02 -9.17 -4.77
N THR A 372 -13.65 -9.87 -3.69
CA THR A 372 -12.56 -10.86 -3.68
C THR A 372 -12.90 -12.10 -4.52
N ASN A 373 -14.12 -12.58 -4.38
CA ASN A 373 -14.58 -13.84 -4.99
C ASN A 373 -15.90 -13.63 -5.73
N PRO A 374 -15.90 -12.89 -6.84
CA PRO A 374 -17.13 -12.54 -7.57
C PRO A 374 -17.84 -13.73 -8.20
N ASP A 375 -17.13 -14.83 -8.42
CA ASP A 375 -17.66 -16.05 -9.07
C ASP A 375 -18.03 -17.14 -8.05
N ASP A 376 -18.02 -16.86 -6.74
CA ASP A 376 -18.32 -17.84 -5.68
C ASP A 376 -17.46 -19.11 -5.79
N ASP A 377 -16.16 -18.98 -6.11
CA ASP A 377 -15.25 -20.11 -6.20
C ASP A 377 -15.12 -20.79 -4.82
N PRO A 378 -15.52 -22.07 -4.70
CA PRO A 378 -15.44 -22.79 -3.43
C PRO A 378 -14.00 -23.11 -2.98
N LEU A 379 -13.00 -22.84 -3.82
CA LEU A 379 -11.59 -23.04 -3.50
C LEU A 379 -10.92 -21.74 -3.02
N ALA A 380 -11.61 -20.60 -3.10
CA ALA A 380 -11.11 -19.34 -2.57
C ALA A 380 -10.87 -19.47 -1.06
N THR A 381 -9.78 -18.90 -0.61
CA THR A 381 -9.33 -18.93 0.81
C THR A 381 -9.47 -17.56 1.44
N SER A 382 -9.63 -17.55 2.76
CA SER A 382 -9.63 -16.32 3.56
C SER A 382 -8.31 -16.16 4.27
N VAL A 383 -7.77 -14.94 4.27
CA VAL A 383 -6.54 -14.58 4.98
C VAL A 383 -6.75 -13.32 5.83
N TRP A 384 -5.95 -13.15 6.85
CA TRP A 384 -5.91 -11.96 7.70
C TRP A 384 -4.54 -11.30 7.52
N ILE A 385 -4.44 -10.30 6.66
CA ILE A 385 -3.20 -9.73 6.14
C ILE A 385 -3.06 -8.21 6.33
N ASP A 386 -4.14 -7.54 6.73
CA ASP A 386 -4.10 -6.13 7.11
C ASP A 386 -3.85 -5.99 8.60
N HIS A 387 -2.82 -5.25 8.99
CA HIS A 387 -2.35 -5.19 10.37
C HIS A 387 -2.08 -3.77 10.86
N ILE A 388 -2.17 -3.61 12.18
CA ILE A 388 -1.67 -2.46 12.93
C ILE A 388 -0.69 -2.99 13.97
N LEU A 389 0.55 -2.47 13.94
CA LEU A 389 1.60 -2.83 14.87
C LEU A 389 2.07 -1.57 15.60
N LEU A 390 2.58 -1.73 16.83
CA LEU A 390 3.03 -0.65 17.70
C LEU A 390 4.54 -0.72 17.90
N SER A 391 5.19 0.44 17.92
CA SER A 391 6.58 0.59 18.37
C SER A 391 6.62 1.62 19.48
N ASN A 392 7.42 1.37 20.53
CA ASN A 392 7.52 2.20 21.73
C ASN A 392 6.17 2.44 22.45
N LEU A 393 5.25 1.51 22.30
CA LEU A 393 3.99 1.44 23.01
C LEU A 393 3.77 0.01 23.49
N GLU A 394 3.28 -0.13 24.72
CA GLU A 394 3.02 -1.44 25.32
C GLU A 394 1.59 -1.91 24.99
N VAL A 395 1.33 -3.19 25.17
CA VAL A 395 0.01 -3.79 24.91
C VAL A 395 -1.11 -3.15 25.73
N GLU A 396 -0.80 -2.60 26.90
CA GLU A 396 -1.73 -1.87 27.76
C GLU A 396 -2.23 -0.55 27.14
N ALA A 397 -1.55 -0.05 26.12
CA ALA A 397 -2.03 1.11 25.36
C ALA A 397 -3.22 0.78 24.46
N ILE A 398 -3.49 -0.51 24.18
CA ILE A 398 -4.56 -0.92 23.27
C ILE A 398 -5.91 -0.92 24.00
N VAL A 399 -6.81 -0.05 23.56
CA VAL A 399 -8.16 0.10 24.15
C VAL A 399 -9.17 -0.84 23.47
N SER A 400 -9.14 -0.92 22.15
CA SER A 400 -10.06 -1.76 21.38
C SER A 400 -9.51 -2.04 19.97
N THR A 401 -10.00 -3.12 19.36
CA THR A 401 -9.71 -3.49 17.98
C THR A 401 -10.99 -3.97 17.30
N ALA A 402 -11.19 -3.64 16.04
CA ALA A 402 -12.35 -4.05 15.26
C ALA A 402 -12.00 -4.17 13.77
N ARG A 403 -12.70 -5.03 13.05
CA ARG A 403 -12.79 -4.96 11.59
C ARG A 403 -13.78 -3.86 11.22
N VAL A 404 -13.47 -3.08 10.19
CA VAL A 404 -14.25 -1.92 9.72
C VAL A 404 -14.32 -1.91 8.20
N PHE A 405 -15.17 -1.06 7.63
CA PHE A 405 -15.43 -1.00 6.19
C PHE A 405 -15.91 -2.36 5.62
N ASP A 406 -16.63 -3.12 6.43
CA ASP A 406 -17.04 -4.50 6.16
C ASP A 406 -18.54 -4.64 5.84
N GLU A 407 -19.19 -3.56 5.44
CA GLU A 407 -20.58 -3.54 5.01
C GLU A 407 -20.71 -3.55 3.48
N ASP A 408 -21.71 -4.26 2.95
CA ASP A 408 -22.06 -4.29 1.54
C ASP A 408 -22.89 -3.05 1.20
N VAL A 409 -22.24 -2.00 0.71
CA VAL A 409 -22.85 -0.67 0.51
C VAL A 409 -22.79 -0.17 -0.94
N VAL A 410 -22.02 -0.82 -1.81
CA VAL A 410 -21.85 -0.42 -3.20
C VAL A 410 -22.96 -1.05 -4.06
N PRO A 411 -23.85 -0.26 -4.67
CA PRO A 411 -24.92 -0.82 -5.51
C PRO A 411 -24.36 -1.26 -6.87
N VAL A 412 -24.54 -2.55 -7.20
CA VAL A 412 -24.15 -3.17 -8.47
C VAL A 412 -25.29 -4.07 -8.95
N ASP A 413 -25.84 -3.80 -10.12
CA ASP A 413 -26.87 -4.62 -10.79
C ASP A 413 -28.09 -5.00 -9.94
N GLY A 414 -28.43 -4.18 -8.94
CA GLY A 414 -29.57 -4.37 -8.04
C GLY A 414 -29.29 -5.11 -6.75
N GLU A 415 -28.04 -5.49 -6.54
CA GLU A 415 -27.49 -6.00 -5.29
C GLU A 415 -26.51 -5.00 -4.68
N THR A 416 -25.93 -5.30 -3.52
CA THR A 416 -24.86 -4.51 -2.93
C THR A 416 -23.64 -5.38 -2.72
N VAL A 417 -22.45 -4.80 -2.98
CA VAL A 417 -21.15 -5.45 -2.74
C VAL A 417 -20.31 -4.63 -1.74
N PRO A 418 -19.27 -5.19 -1.15
CA PRO A 418 -18.33 -4.46 -0.29
C PRO A 418 -17.63 -3.30 -1.00
N LEU A 419 -17.04 -2.40 -0.20
CA LEU A 419 -16.25 -1.26 -0.69
C LEU A 419 -14.97 -1.70 -1.40
N SER A 420 -14.36 -2.80 -0.97
CA SER A 420 -13.08 -3.33 -1.44
C SER A 420 -13.11 -4.85 -1.38
N ASP A 421 -12.15 -5.51 -1.99
CA ASP A 421 -11.82 -6.93 -1.77
C ASP A 421 -11.19 -7.16 -0.39
N HIS A 422 -10.73 -6.09 0.27
CA HIS A 422 -10.32 -6.09 1.67
C HIS A 422 -11.35 -5.44 2.58
N TYR A 423 -11.33 -5.83 3.85
CA TYR A 423 -11.94 -5.12 4.95
C TYR A 423 -10.86 -4.42 5.79
N GLY A 424 -11.16 -3.24 6.32
CA GLY A 424 -10.20 -2.48 7.12
C GLY A 424 -10.07 -3.00 8.55
N VAL A 425 -8.98 -2.61 9.20
CA VAL A 425 -8.73 -2.86 10.63
C VAL A 425 -8.65 -1.52 11.35
N ARG A 426 -9.30 -1.45 12.50
CA ARG A 426 -9.28 -0.32 13.44
C ARG A 426 -8.65 -0.73 14.75
N SER A 427 -7.78 0.11 15.28
CA SER A 427 -7.37 0.04 16.67
C SER A 427 -7.52 1.42 17.34
N VAL A 428 -7.98 1.42 18.59
CA VAL A 428 -7.94 2.59 19.46
C VAL A 428 -6.81 2.38 20.45
N ILE A 429 -5.89 3.31 20.48
CA ILE A 429 -4.70 3.24 21.35
C ILE A 429 -4.57 4.51 22.20
N THR A 430 -4.07 4.38 23.41
CA THR A 430 -3.77 5.51 24.29
C THR A 430 -2.31 5.93 24.12
N VAL A 431 -2.08 7.17 23.70
CA VAL A 431 -0.75 7.78 23.57
C VAL A 431 -0.50 8.69 24.78
N PRO A 432 0.65 8.54 25.49
CA PRO A 432 1.00 9.28 26.69
C PRO A 432 1.14 10.78 26.50
#